data_adad66a3bab9bb4d2035830699832a1a
#
_entry.id   adad66a3bab9bb4d2035830699832a1a
#
_cell.length_a   1.000
_cell.length_b   1.000
_cell.length_c   1.000
_cell.angle_alpha   90.00
_cell.angle_beta   90.00
_cell.angle_gamma   90.00
#
_symmetry.space_group_name_H-M   'P 1'
#
loop_
_entity.id
_entity.type
_entity.pdbx_description
1 polymer ?
#
loop_
_entity_poly.entity_id
_entity_poly.type
_entity_poly.pdbx_seq_one_letter_code
_entity_poly.pdbx_strand_id
1 'polypeptide(L)'
;LKSLEEYRQSVPTFWPQHVLWGNYAEAFTQANLWRLFGNTVFVGIVSTILSLVITILAAFAFARLEFKGKNILFAGLLATMMIPGELFTITNYITVSKMELTNTYTVLIVPFLVSVFYIYLLRQSFMQIPNELYYAAKVDGTSDFKYLLKVMIPLALPTIITITILKMMGAWNSYMWPRLVANDDAHALVTYGLRNAFQDVSGDVNYPVQMAAVAVVSLPLFLVFVFFRKYIMKGVSRSGIKG
;
A
#
# COMPACT_ATOMS: atom_id res chain seq x y z
N LEU A 1 8.62 7.27 26.34
CA LEU A 1 9.28 6.77 27.57
C LEU A 1 9.18 7.76 28.75
N LYS A 2 8.77 9.01 28.52
CA LYS A 2 8.62 10.04 29.54
C LYS A 2 7.27 9.96 30.24
N SER A 3 7.19 10.52 31.47
CA SER A 3 5.91 10.77 32.13
C SER A 3 5.18 11.98 31.52
N LEU A 4 3.88 12.10 31.74
CA LEU A 4 3.12 13.26 31.30
C LEU A 4 3.58 14.55 32.00
N GLU A 5 3.98 14.47 33.26
CA GLU A 5 4.54 15.59 34.03
C GLU A 5 5.86 16.07 33.45
N GLU A 6 6.77 15.15 33.13
CA GLU A 6 8.03 15.48 32.45
C GLU A 6 7.81 16.09 31.07
N TYR A 7 6.82 15.60 30.32
CA TYR A 7 6.46 16.14 29.00
C TYR A 7 5.94 17.59 29.08
N ARG A 8 5.20 17.94 30.15
CA ARG A 8 4.64 19.29 30.37
C ARG A 8 5.63 20.30 30.94
N GLN A 9 6.87 19.92 31.23
CA GLN A 9 7.90 20.85 31.71
C GLN A 9 8.23 21.91 30.67
N SER A 10 8.43 23.15 31.10
CA SER A 10 8.78 24.30 30.25
C SER A 10 10.13 24.11 29.55
N VAL A 11 11.05 23.37 30.13
CA VAL A 11 12.36 23.02 29.56
C VAL A 11 12.34 21.56 29.15
N PRO A 12 12.36 21.24 27.84
CA PRO A 12 12.37 19.84 27.37
C PRO A 12 13.66 19.13 27.78
N THR A 13 13.53 17.94 28.38
CA THR A 13 14.68 17.05 28.63
C THR A 13 14.96 16.19 27.41
N PHE A 14 16.24 15.93 27.08
CA PHE A 14 16.60 15.02 25.97
C PHE A 14 16.33 13.56 26.34
N TRP A 15 16.73 13.17 27.57
CA TRP A 15 16.57 11.82 28.10
C TRP A 15 15.46 11.79 29.14
N PRO A 16 14.67 10.70 29.21
CA PRO A 16 13.65 10.56 30.24
C PRO A 16 14.32 10.46 31.61
N GLN A 17 13.79 11.20 32.58
CA GLN A 17 14.25 11.12 33.99
C GLN A 17 13.92 9.74 34.58
N HIS A 18 12.72 9.22 34.23
CA HIS A 18 12.29 7.87 34.53
C HIS A 18 11.77 7.20 33.27
N VAL A 19 12.30 6.01 32.94
CA VAL A 19 11.89 5.26 31.76
C VAL A 19 10.61 4.53 32.03
N LEU A 20 9.50 4.97 31.42
CA LEU A 20 8.17 4.38 31.57
C LEU A 20 7.84 3.49 30.37
N TRP A 21 8.19 2.22 30.46
CA TRP A 21 7.79 1.21 29.46
C TRP A 21 6.29 0.95 29.44
N GLY A 22 5.57 1.25 30.54
CA GLY A 22 4.12 1.15 30.64
C GLY A 22 3.36 1.94 29.57
N ASN A 23 3.93 3.05 29.06
CA ASN A 23 3.33 3.83 27.98
C ASN A 23 3.06 2.98 26.72
N TYR A 24 3.89 1.98 26.44
CA TYR A 24 3.67 1.08 25.30
C TYR A 24 2.49 0.13 25.54
N ALA A 25 2.40 -0.45 26.76
CA ALA A 25 1.27 -1.32 27.10
C ALA A 25 -0.04 -0.53 27.09
N GLU A 26 -0.05 0.68 27.63
CA GLU A 26 -1.20 1.59 27.62
C GLU A 26 -1.59 1.98 26.19
N ALA A 27 -0.63 2.25 25.31
CA ALA A 27 -0.86 2.54 23.89
C ALA A 27 -1.58 1.38 23.18
N PHE A 28 -1.21 0.12 23.46
CA PHE A 28 -1.86 -1.05 22.91
C PHE A 28 -3.31 -1.19 23.36
N THR A 29 -3.61 -0.88 24.63
CA THR A 29 -4.96 -0.98 25.17
C THR A 29 -5.83 0.19 24.74
N GLN A 30 -5.35 1.42 24.88
CA GLN A 30 -6.12 2.64 24.59
C GLN A 30 -6.52 2.74 23.12
N ALA A 31 -5.58 2.45 22.20
CA ALA A 31 -5.85 2.51 20.76
C ALA A 31 -6.30 1.17 20.17
N ASN A 32 -6.46 0.11 20.98
CA ASN A 32 -6.75 -1.25 20.48
C ASN A 32 -5.86 -1.65 19.29
N LEU A 33 -4.53 -1.42 19.43
CA LEU A 33 -3.58 -1.56 18.32
C LEU A 33 -3.61 -2.95 17.69
N TRP A 34 -3.90 -4.01 18.43
CA TRP A 34 -4.00 -5.36 17.88
C TRP A 34 -5.05 -5.46 16.77
N ARG A 35 -6.24 -4.88 16.99
CA ARG A 35 -7.30 -4.84 15.97
C ARG A 35 -6.89 -3.98 14.78
N LEU A 36 -6.36 -2.79 15.03
CA LEU A 36 -5.92 -1.88 13.98
C LEU A 36 -4.84 -2.51 13.10
N PHE A 37 -3.85 -3.19 13.69
CA PHE A 37 -2.85 -3.95 12.95
C PHE A 37 -3.46 -5.10 12.16
N GLY A 38 -4.34 -5.90 12.79
CA GLY A 38 -5.04 -7.01 12.13
C GLY A 38 -5.79 -6.54 10.89
N ASN A 39 -6.59 -5.50 11.02
CA ASN A 39 -7.35 -4.91 9.91
C ASN A 39 -6.43 -4.40 8.80
N THR A 40 -5.38 -3.64 9.17
CA THR A 40 -4.46 -3.05 8.18
C THR A 40 -3.66 -4.11 7.45
N VAL A 41 -3.17 -5.14 8.14
CA VAL A 41 -2.46 -6.26 7.53
C VAL A 41 -3.41 -7.06 6.63
N PHE A 42 -4.63 -7.35 7.07
CA PHE A 42 -5.63 -8.05 6.27
C PHE A 42 -5.95 -7.30 4.98
N VAL A 43 -6.34 -6.02 5.09
CA VAL A 43 -6.64 -5.17 3.92
C VAL A 43 -5.42 -5.03 3.02
N GLY A 44 -4.24 -4.82 3.61
CA GLY A 44 -2.97 -4.72 2.88
C GLY A 44 -2.64 -5.98 2.07
N ILE A 45 -2.72 -7.16 2.69
CA ILE A 45 -2.40 -8.44 2.03
C ILE A 45 -3.43 -8.73 0.93
N VAL A 46 -4.73 -8.69 1.25
CA VAL A 46 -5.78 -9.04 0.29
C VAL A 46 -5.78 -8.09 -0.89
N SER A 47 -5.73 -6.78 -0.64
CA SER A 47 -5.67 -5.78 -1.73
C SER A 47 -4.41 -5.92 -2.58
N THR A 48 -3.27 -6.26 -1.98
CA THR A 48 -2.01 -6.44 -2.71
C THR A 48 -2.06 -7.68 -3.59
N ILE A 49 -2.52 -8.82 -3.09
CA ILE A 49 -2.62 -10.06 -3.87
C ILE A 49 -3.56 -9.85 -5.07
N LEU A 50 -4.76 -9.33 -4.84
CA LEU A 50 -5.74 -9.09 -5.90
C LEU A 50 -5.23 -8.08 -6.92
N SER A 51 -4.63 -6.98 -6.46
CA SER A 51 -4.04 -5.96 -7.33
C SER A 51 -2.87 -6.53 -8.16
N LEU A 52 -2.02 -7.39 -7.59
CA LEU A 52 -0.93 -8.03 -8.33
C LEU A 52 -1.44 -8.95 -9.43
N VAL A 53 -2.48 -9.74 -9.17
CA VAL A 53 -3.08 -10.60 -10.20
C VAL A 53 -3.54 -9.75 -11.39
N ILE A 54 -4.30 -8.69 -11.13
CA ILE A 54 -4.78 -7.78 -12.18
C ILE A 54 -3.61 -7.10 -12.90
N THR A 55 -2.64 -6.61 -12.14
CA THR A 55 -1.45 -5.92 -12.69
C THR A 55 -0.62 -6.84 -13.59
N ILE A 56 -0.37 -8.09 -13.16
CA ILE A 56 0.41 -9.06 -13.93
C ILE A 56 -0.30 -9.42 -15.22
N LEU A 57 -1.60 -9.71 -15.17
CA LEU A 57 -2.38 -10.07 -16.37
C LEU A 57 -2.47 -8.90 -17.34
N ALA A 58 -2.77 -7.71 -16.87
CA ALA A 58 -2.84 -6.51 -17.70
C ALA A 58 -1.47 -6.15 -18.31
N ALA A 59 -0.41 -6.14 -17.50
CA ALA A 59 0.94 -5.86 -17.97
C ALA A 59 1.40 -6.88 -19.03
N PHE A 60 1.08 -8.16 -18.86
CA PHE A 60 1.37 -9.20 -19.82
C PHE A 60 0.63 -8.99 -21.15
N ALA A 61 -0.68 -8.72 -21.07
CA ALA A 61 -1.49 -8.44 -22.26
C ALA A 61 -0.92 -7.26 -23.06
N PHE A 62 -0.60 -6.16 -22.41
CA PHE A 62 -0.01 -4.98 -23.06
C PHE A 62 1.47 -5.15 -23.45
N ALA A 63 2.21 -6.11 -22.91
CA ALA A 63 3.59 -6.36 -23.28
C ALA A 63 3.74 -7.35 -24.44
N ARG A 64 2.94 -8.44 -24.43
CA ARG A 64 3.17 -9.60 -25.31
C ARG A 64 2.03 -9.91 -26.29
N LEU A 65 0.79 -9.76 -25.84
CA LEU A 65 -0.32 -10.12 -26.71
C LEU A 65 -0.52 -9.09 -27.82
N GLU A 66 -0.93 -9.57 -29.00
CA GLU A 66 -1.26 -8.73 -30.15
C GLU A 66 -2.80 -8.66 -30.28
N PHE A 67 -3.33 -7.44 -30.18
CA PHE A 67 -4.76 -7.16 -30.39
C PHE A 67 -4.97 -5.75 -30.94
N LYS A 68 -6.09 -5.56 -31.66
CA LYS A 68 -6.43 -4.28 -32.27
C LYS A 68 -6.64 -3.20 -31.20
N GLY A 69 -6.04 -2.04 -31.41
CA GLY A 69 -6.18 -0.90 -30.50
C GLY A 69 -5.29 -0.93 -29.25
N LYS A 70 -4.39 -1.92 -29.09
CA LYS A 70 -3.48 -2.08 -27.95
C LYS A 70 -2.81 -0.77 -27.52
N ASN A 71 -2.18 -0.07 -28.46
CA ASN A 71 -1.44 1.16 -28.16
C ASN A 71 -2.37 2.32 -27.80
N ILE A 72 -3.53 2.43 -28.43
CA ILE A 72 -4.53 3.47 -28.12
C ILE A 72 -5.11 3.24 -26.73
N LEU A 73 -5.49 2.00 -26.40
CA LEU A 73 -5.98 1.65 -25.07
C LEU A 73 -4.94 1.90 -24.00
N PHE A 74 -3.67 1.53 -24.24
CA PHE A 74 -2.61 1.78 -23.30
C PHE A 74 -2.31 3.27 -23.11
N ALA A 75 -2.31 4.06 -24.19
CA ALA A 75 -2.18 5.51 -24.13
C ALA A 75 -3.34 6.15 -23.35
N GLY A 76 -4.57 5.67 -23.56
CA GLY A 76 -5.75 6.10 -22.81
C GLY A 76 -5.60 5.80 -21.30
N LEU A 77 -5.12 4.62 -20.93
CA LEU A 77 -4.82 4.30 -19.53
C LEU A 77 -3.79 5.25 -18.94
N LEU A 78 -2.70 5.54 -19.66
CA LEU A 78 -1.69 6.49 -19.18
C LEU A 78 -2.25 7.90 -19.03
N ALA A 79 -3.14 8.33 -19.93
CA ALA A 79 -3.78 9.64 -19.83
C ALA A 79 -4.63 9.79 -18.55
N THR A 80 -5.22 8.70 -18.03
CA THR A 80 -5.95 8.75 -16.75
C THR A 80 -5.06 9.09 -15.57
N MET A 81 -3.74 8.81 -15.63
CA MET A 81 -2.79 9.19 -14.56
C MET A 81 -2.55 10.69 -14.46
N MET A 82 -2.90 11.47 -15.49
CA MET A 82 -2.78 12.93 -15.45
C MET A 82 -3.84 13.57 -14.54
N ILE A 83 -4.89 12.82 -14.20
CA ILE A 83 -5.96 13.31 -13.32
C ILE A 83 -5.61 12.88 -11.90
N PRO A 84 -5.42 13.82 -10.96
CA PRO A 84 -5.16 13.49 -9.56
C PRO A 84 -6.31 12.65 -8.97
N GLY A 85 -5.98 11.51 -8.37
CA GLY A 85 -6.97 10.58 -7.81
C GLY A 85 -7.81 11.19 -6.68
N GLU A 86 -7.28 12.18 -5.98
CA GLU A 86 -7.95 12.90 -4.90
C GLU A 86 -9.23 13.60 -5.35
N LEU A 87 -9.30 14.03 -6.62
CA LEU A 87 -10.49 14.67 -7.18
C LEU A 87 -11.72 13.76 -7.18
N PHE A 88 -11.51 12.45 -7.25
CA PHE A 88 -12.60 11.47 -7.24
C PHE A 88 -13.02 11.03 -5.84
N THR A 89 -12.35 11.47 -4.78
CA THR A 89 -12.57 10.97 -3.43
C THR A 89 -14.01 11.17 -2.97
N ILE A 90 -14.57 12.37 -3.15
CA ILE A 90 -15.94 12.68 -2.74
C ILE A 90 -16.97 11.92 -3.59
N THR A 91 -16.77 11.89 -4.92
CA THR A 91 -17.67 11.17 -5.85
C THR A 91 -17.66 9.67 -5.57
N ASN A 92 -16.47 9.10 -5.31
CA ASN A 92 -16.34 7.69 -4.93
C ASN A 92 -17.04 7.41 -3.59
N TYR A 93 -16.88 8.30 -2.60
CA TYR A 93 -17.58 8.19 -1.32
C TYR A 93 -19.10 8.17 -1.50
N ILE A 94 -19.65 9.11 -2.28
CA ILE A 94 -21.09 9.15 -2.58
C ILE A 94 -21.55 7.85 -3.24
N THR A 95 -20.76 7.33 -4.17
CA THR A 95 -21.08 6.10 -4.90
C THR A 95 -21.13 4.90 -3.95
N VAL A 96 -20.08 4.69 -3.14
CA VAL A 96 -20.02 3.54 -2.22
C VAL A 96 -21.03 3.67 -1.08
N SER A 97 -21.36 4.90 -0.66
CA SER A 97 -22.42 5.16 0.33
C SER A 97 -23.80 4.80 -0.20
N LYS A 98 -24.11 5.13 -1.47
CA LYS A 98 -25.36 4.71 -2.15
C LYS A 98 -25.45 3.20 -2.33
N MET A 99 -24.31 2.52 -2.43
CA MET A 99 -24.23 1.05 -2.52
C MET A 99 -24.25 0.36 -1.16
N GLU A 100 -24.38 1.12 -0.06
CA GLU A 100 -24.38 0.62 1.33
C GLU A 100 -23.10 -0.17 1.68
N LEU A 101 -21.96 0.16 1.05
CA LEU A 101 -20.68 -0.50 1.26
C LEU A 101 -19.80 0.14 2.34
N THR A 102 -20.25 1.22 2.97
CA THR A 102 -19.53 1.83 4.10
C THR A 102 -19.39 0.84 5.26
N ASN A 103 -18.31 0.99 6.04
CA ASN A 103 -18.01 0.10 7.16
C ASN A 103 -17.88 -1.38 6.75
N THR A 104 -17.22 -1.63 5.61
CA THR A 104 -16.90 -2.98 5.11
C THR A 104 -15.44 -3.07 4.65
N TYR A 105 -14.86 -4.27 4.71
CA TYR A 105 -13.54 -4.50 4.09
C TYR A 105 -13.57 -4.35 2.57
N THR A 106 -14.71 -4.60 1.95
CA THR A 106 -14.89 -4.48 0.48
C THR A 106 -14.57 -3.07 0.01
N VAL A 107 -15.09 -2.04 0.69
CA VAL A 107 -14.85 -0.64 0.30
C VAL A 107 -13.40 -0.19 0.54
N LEU A 108 -12.69 -0.85 1.45
CA LEU A 108 -11.27 -0.59 1.70
C LEU A 108 -10.35 -1.27 0.67
N ILE A 109 -10.82 -2.33 0.02
CA ILE A 109 -10.03 -3.18 -0.89
C ILE A 109 -10.34 -2.86 -2.37
N VAL A 110 -11.61 -2.95 -2.77
CA VAL A 110 -12.01 -2.97 -4.18
C VAL A 110 -11.66 -1.70 -4.97
N PRO A 111 -11.86 -0.48 -4.46
CA PRO A 111 -11.56 0.74 -5.22
C PRO A 111 -10.09 0.89 -5.63
N PHE A 112 -9.19 0.20 -4.96
CA PHE A 112 -7.74 0.32 -5.16
C PHE A 112 -7.08 -0.91 -5.78
N LEU A 113 -7.86 -1.82 -6.39
CA LEU A 113 -7.32 -3.03 -7.01
C LEU A 113 -6.56 -2.73 -8.31
N VAL A 114 -7.00 -1.75 -9.06
CA VAL A 114 -6.38 -1.37 -10.33
C VAL A 114 -5.48 -0.15 -10.14
N SER A 115 -4.21 -0.27 -10.51
CA SER A 115 -3.27 0.85 -10.56
C SER A 115 -2.59 0.89 -11.91
N VAL A 116 -2.87 1.92 -12.69
CA VAL A 116 -2.25 2.12 -14.00
C VAL A 116 -0.74 2.28 -13.85
N PHE A 117 -0.27 2.92 -12.79
CA PHE A 117 1.17 3.06 -12.50
C PHE A 117 1.85 1.69 -12.35
N TYR A 118 1.27 0.76 -11.58
CA TYR A 118 1.86 -0.57 -11.41
C TYR A 118 1.79 -1.41 -12.69
N ILE A 119 0.71 -1.29 -13.47
CA ILE A 119 0.59 -1.93 -14.79
C ILE A 119 1.68 -1.39 -15.73
N TYR A 120 1.88 -0.08 -15.78
CA TYR A 120 2.94 0.54 -16.56
C TYR A 120 4.32 0.04 -16.14
N LEU A 121 4.64 0.08 -14.84
CA LEU A 121 5.93 -0.33 -14.31
C LEU A 121 6.26 -1.79 -14.65
N LEU A 122 5.30 -2.69 -14.45
CA LEU A 122 5.49 -4.11 -14.74
C LEU A 122 5.54 -4.38 -16.25
N ARG A 123 4.72 -3.68 -17.06
CA ARG A 123 4.81 -3.76 -18.53
C ARG A 123 6.19 -3.36 -19.02
N GLN A 124 6.79 -2.28 -18.51
CA GLN A 124 8.14 -1.87 -18.89
C GLN A 124 9.17 -2.97 -18.53
N SER A 125 9.03 -3.59 -17.38
CA SER A 125 9.89 -4.72 -17.01
C SER A 125 9.70 -5.93 -17.93
N PHE A 126 8.47 -6.27 -18.30
CA PHE A 126 8.17 -7.34 -19.22
C PHE A 126 8.70 -7.09 -20.64
N MET A 127 8.68 -5.83 -21.09
CA MET A 127 9.22 -5.45 -22.41
C MET A 127 10.74 -5.54 -22.50
N GLN A 128 11.47 -5.54 -21.38
CA GLN A 128 12.92 -5.76 -21.35
C GLN A 128 13.31 -7.23 -21.57
N ILE A 129 12.35 -8.15 -21.43
CA ILE A 129 12.59 -9.57 -21.69
C ILE A 129 12.61 -9.79 -23.20
N PRO A 130 13.65 -10.46 -23.78
CA PRO A 130 13.76 -10.68 -25.21
C PRO A 130 12.55 -11.39 -25.82
N ASN A 131 12.12 -10.94 -27.02
CA ASN A 131 10.97 -11.54 -27.73
C ASN A 131 11.28 -12.96 -28.20
N GLU A 132 12.54 -13.28 -28.41
CA GLU A 132 13.03 -14.60 -28.85
C GLU A 132 12.57 -15.69 -27.88
N LEU A 133 12.54 -15.41 -26.56
CA LEU A 133 12.05 -16.35 -25.57
C LEU A 133 10.56 -16.64 -25.73
N TYR A 134 9.77 -15.63 -26.13
CA TYR A 134 8.34 -15.80 -26.38
C TYR A 134 8.11 -16.62 -27.65
N TYR A 135 8.85 -16.32 -28.73
CA TYR A 135 8.72 -17.06 -29.99
C TYR A 135 9.20 -18.51 -29.85
N ALA A 136 10.29 -18.76 -29.14
CA ALA A 136 10.73 -20.12 -28.84
C ALA A 136 9.66 -20.91 -28.08
N ALA A 137 9.07 -20.31 -27.03
CA ALA A 137 8.00 -20.92 -26.28
C ALA A 137 6.75 -21.24 -27.15
N LYS A 138 6.46 -20.39 -28.14
CA LYS A 138 5.36 -20.65 -29.11
C LYS A 138 5.67 -21.82 -30.03
N VAL A 139 6.90 -21.93 -30.53
CA VAL A 139 7.35 -23.07 -31.35
C VAL A 139 7.24 -24.38 -30.55
N ASP A 140 7.58 -24.33 -29.25
CA ASP A 140 7.45 -25.47 -28.32
C ASP A 140 5.97 -25.79 -27.93
N GLY A 141 4.98 -25.08 -28.48
CA GLY A 141 3.57 -25.27 -28.17
C GLY A 141 3.16 -24.81 -26.75
N THR A 142 4.01 -23.98 -26.11
CA THR A 142 3.70 -23.44 -24.76
C THR A 142 2.60 -22.39 -24.84
N SER A 143 1.54 -22.55 -24.01
CA SER A 143 0.46 -21.54 -23.91
C SER A 143 0.96 -20.24 -23.29
N ASP A 144 0.28 -19.13 -23.63
CA ASP A 144 0.61 -17.78 -23.11
C ASP A 144 0.60 -17.74 -21.59
N PHE A 145 -0.37 -18.37 -20.96
CA PHE A 145 -0.47 -18.42 -19.50
C PHE A 145 0.69 -19.20 -18.87
N LYS A 146 1.10 -20.32 -19.48
CA LYS A 146 2.23 -21.12 -19.00
C LYS A 146 3.54 -20.33 -19.18
N TYR A 147 3.71 -19.61 -20.31
CA TYR A 147 4.83 -18.71 -20.54
C TYR A 147 4.89 -17.58 -19.51
N LEU A 148 3.73 -16.94 -19.21
CA LEU A 148 3.64 -15.92 -18.17
C LEU A 148 4.13 -16.45 -16.82
N LEU A 149 3.62 -17.60 -16.38
CA LEU A 149 3.95 -18.15 -15.06
C LEU A 149 5.40 -18.65 -14.96
N LYS A 150 5.91 -19.33 -16.02
CA LYS A 150 7.21 -20.02 -15.95
C LYS A 150 8.39 -19.16 -16.42
N VAL A 151 8.15 -18.12 -17.21
CA VAL A 151 9.22 -17.30 -17.78
C VAL A 151 9.10 -15.84 -17.36
N MET A 152 7.95 -15.20 -17.64
CA MET A 152 7.82 -13.76 -17.43
C MET A 152 7.85 -13.37 -15.96
N ILE A 153 7.07 -14.03 -15.12
CA ILE A 153 7.00 -13.74 -13.68
C ILE A 153 8.35 -13.94 -13.00
N PRO A 154 9.07 -15.08 -13.16
CA PRO A 154 10.39 -15.26 -12.57
C PRO A 154 11.41 -14.21 -13.00
N LEU A 155 11.45 -13.83 -14.28
CA LEU A 155 12.38 -12.82 -14.79
C LEU A 155 12.03 -11.41 -14.29
N ALA A 156 10.76 -11.09 -14.09
CA ALA A 156 10.29 -9.82 -13.56
C ALA A 156 10.11 -9.80 -12.04
N LEU A 157 10.52 -10.86 -11.33
CA LEU A 157 10.34 -10.99 -9.89
C LEU A 157 10.84 -9.77 -9.08
N PRO A 158 12.00 -9.15 -9.40
CA PRO A 158 12.43 -7.95 -8.68
C PRO A 158 11.43 -6.78 -8.78
N THR A 159 10.84 -6.59 -9.95
CA THR A 159 9.81 -5.55 -10.16
C THR A 159 8.51 -5.90 -9.43
N ILE A 160 8.09 -7.16 -9.46
CA ILE A 160 6.90 -7.64 -8.74
C ILE A 160 7.07 -7.43 -7.22
N ILE A 161 8.24 -7.76 -6.65
CA ILE A 161 8.55 -7.51 -5.24
C ILE A 161 8.46 -6.01 -4.93
N THR A 162 9.01 -5.16 -5.80
CA THR A 162 8.94 -3.70 -5.62
C THR A 162 7.48 -3.21 -5.59
N ILE A 163 6.65 -3.66 -6.53
CA ILE A 163 5.22 -3.31 -6.57
C ILE A 163 4.52 -3.79 -5.30
N THR A 164 4.82 -5.02 -4.85
CA THR A 164 4.26 -5.59 -3.60
C THR A 164 4.56 -4.69 -2.40
N ILE A 165 5.83 -4.29 -2.25
CA ILE A 165 6.26 -3.44 -1.15
C ILE A 165 5.56 -2.07 -1.21
N LEU A 166 5.56 -1.41 -2.39
CA LEU A 166 4.94 -0.11 -2.57
C LEU A 166 3.43 -0.16 -2.28
N LYS A 167 2.75 -1.23 -2.71
CA LYS A 167 1.32 -1.43 -2.47
C LYS A 167 1.02 -1.63 -0.99
N MET A 168 1.79 -2.47 -0.29
CA MET A 168 1.66 -2.70 1.15
C MET A 168 1.91 -1.42 1.95
N MET A 169 2.96 -0.66 1.60
CA MET A 169 3.23 0.63 2.23
C MET A 169 2.10 1.64 2.00
N GLY A 170 1.53 1.66 0.80
CA GLY A 170 0.38 2.50 0.48
C GLY A 170 -0.86 2.16 1.31
N ALA A 171 -1.17 0.86 1.47
CA ALA A 171 -2.26 0.40 2.32
C ALA A 171 -2.03 0.75 3.80
N TRP A 172 -0.79 0.57 4.29
CA TRP A 172 -0.42 0.92 5.67
C TRP A 172 -0.60 2.41 5.97
N ASN A 173 -0.18 3.27 5.05
CA ASN A 173 -0.25 4.72 5.21
C ASN A 173 -1.60 5.33 4.81
N SER A 174 -2.57 4.51 4.38
CA SER A 174 -3.88 4.99 3.97
C SER A 174 -4.62 5.63 5.14
N TYR A 175 -5.04 6.89 4.96
CA TYR A 175 -5.71 7.67 6.00
C TYR A 175 -7.04 8.26 5.52
N MET A 176 -7.01 9.02 4.42
CA MET A 176 -8.16 9.82 3.98
C MET A 176 -9.36 8.94 3.63
N TRP A 177 -9.15 7.91 2.82
CA TRP A 177 -10.22 7.02 2.40
C TRP A 177 -10.81 6.20 3.57
N PRO A 178 -10.00 5.47 4.38
CA PRO A 178 -10.51 4.79 5.56
C PRO A 178 -11.31 5.70 6.51
N ARG A 179 -10.84 6.94 6.71
CA ARG A 179 -11.56 7.93 7.53
C ARG A 179 -12.97 8.23 7.02
N LEU A 180 -13.17 8.22 5.69
CA LEU A 180 -14.47 8.52 5.10
C LEU A 180 -15.43 7.32 5.13
N VAL A 181 -14.91 6.10 4.94
CA VAL A 181 -15.74 4.93 4.65
C VAL A 181 -15.75 3.87 5.75
N ALA A 182 -14.83 3.92 6.72
CA ALA A 182 -14.69 2.95 7.81
C ALA A 182 -14.67 3.69 9.15
N ASN A 183 -15.85 4.18 9.55
CA ASN A 183 -16.02 5.00 10.75
C ASN A 183 -16.25 4.19 12.01
N ASP A 184 -16.43 2.87 11.90
CA ASP A 184 -16.57 1.96 13.01
C ASP A 184 -15.22 1.41 13.48
N ASP A 185 -15.15 1.03 14.76
CA ASP A 185 -13.94 0.44 15.34
C ASP A 185 -13.62 -0.94 14.76
N ALA A 186 -14.61 -1.62 14.14
CA ALA A 186 -14.43 -2.95 13.59
C ALA A 186 -13.55 -2.95 12.33
N HIS A 187 -13.66 -1.91 11.49
CA HIS A 187 -12.98 -1.81 10.20
C HIS A 187 -11.90 -0.72 10.15
N ALA A 188 -11.69 0.02 11.25
CA ALA A 188 -10.70 1.07 11.32
C ALA A 188 -9.30 0.54 10.99
N LEU A 189 -8.56 1.29 10.15
CA LEU A 189 -7.16 1.02 9.84
C LEU A 189 -6.23 1.79 10.79
N VAL A 190 -4.97 1.36 10.86
CA VAL A 190 -4.00 1.81 11.86
C VAL A 190 -3.81 3.33 11.89
N THR A 191 -3.70 3.99 10.76
CA THR A 191 -3.46 5.45 10.69
C THR A 191 -4.66 6.26 11.17
N TYR A 192 -5.88 5.87 10.76
CA TYR A 192 -7.11 6.52 11.19
C TYR A 192 -7.44 6.18 12.64
N GLY A 193 -7.41 4.88 13.01
CA GLY A 193 -7.74 4.42 14.35
C GLY A 193 -6.79 4.99 15.41
N LEU A 194 -5.49 5.08 15.10
CA LEU A 194 -4.51 5.72 15.97
C LEU A 194 -4.86 7.18 16.24
N ARG A 195 -5.18 7.94 15.20
CA ARG A 195 -5.59 9.34 15.38
C ARG A 195 -6.87 9.45 16.20
N ASN A 196 -7.86 8.62 15.92
CA ASN A 196 -9.14 8.65 16.61
C ASN A 196 -9.01 8.33 18.10
N ALA A 197 -8.17 7.34 18.45
CA ALA A 197 -7.94 6.92 19.84
C ALA A 197 -7.32 8.01 20.72
N PHE A 198 -6.61 8.98 20.12
CA PHE A 198 -5.96 10.08 20.84
C PHE A 198 -6.55 11.46 20.50
N GLN A 199 -7.71 11.51 19.84
CA GLN A 199 -8.51 12.73 19.74
C GLN A 199 -9.36 12.87 21.00
N ASP A 200 -8.89 13.64 21.97
CA ASP A 200 -9.70 13.96 23.15
C ASP A 200 -10.43 15.30 22.96
N VAL A 201 -11.73 15.26 23.17
CA VAL A 201 -12.61 16.45 23.15
C VAL A 201 -12.35 17.33 24.38
N SER A 202 -11.80 16.77 25.45
CA SER A 202 -11.48 17.47 26.71
C SER A 202 -10.13 18.18 26.68
N GLY A 203 -9.29 17.92 25.68
CA GLY A 203 -7.97 18.57 25.52
C GLY A 203 -6.84 17.98 26.40
N ASP A 204 -7.11 16.92 27.16
CA ASP A 204 -6.12 16.30 28.05
C ASP A 204 -5.49 15.03 27.44
N VAL A 205 -4.85 15.20 26.30
CA VAL A 205 -4.18 14.10 25.56
C VAL A 205 -2.93 13.63 26.31
N ASN A 206 -2.82 12.33 26.56
CA ASN A 206 -1.60 11.72 27.06
C ASN A 206 -0.56 11.58 25.93
N TYR A 207 0.15 12.67 25.62
CA TYR A 207 1.14 12.71 24.53
C TYR A 207 2.25 11.64 24.64
N PRO A 208 2.81 11.30 25.81
CA PRO A 208 3.76 10.19 25.95
C PRO A 208 3.22 8.85 25.45
N VAL A 209 1.97 8.52 25.76
CA VAL A 209 1.31 7.30 25.29
C VAL A 209 1.02 7.37 23.78
N GLN A 210 0.55 8.51 23.29
CA GLN A 210 0.37 8.74 21.87
C GLN A 210 1.69 8.56 21.08
N MET A 211 2.80 9.11 21.57
CA MET A 211 4.12 8.96 20.93
C MET A 211 4.61 7.51 20.96
N ALA A 212 4.33 6.77 22.05
CA ALA A 212 4.59 5.34 22.10
C ALA A 212 3.82 4.58 21.04
N ALA A 213 2.51 4.88 20.87
CA ALA A 213 1.68 4.29 19.83
C ALA A 213 2.20 4.60 18.43
N VAL A 214 2.58 5.86 18.15
CA VAL A 214 3.18 6.26 16.86
C VAL A 214 4.48 5.49 16.59
N ALA A 215 5.34 5.34 17.59
CA ALA A 215 6.58 4.58 17.44
C ALA A 215 6.32 3.10 17.07
N VAL A 216 5.36 2.46 17.75
CA VAL A 216 4.97 1.07 17.46
C VAL A 216 4.38 0.94 16.05
N VAL A 217 3.50 1.85 15.65
CA VAL A 217 2.86 1.85 14.31
C VAL A 217 3.88 2.11 13.19
N SER A 218 4.93 2.87 13.46
CA SER A 218 5.98 3.17 12.49
C SER A 218 7.00 2.03 12.33
N LEU A 219 7.13 1.16 13.34
CA LEU A 219 8.14 0.10 13.36
C LEU A 219 8.06 -0.87 12.16
N PRO A 220 6.87 -1.38 11.75
CA PRO A 220 6.78 -2.26 10.59
C PRO A 220 7.27 -1.61 9.30
N LEU A 221 6.96 -0.34 9.07
CA LEU A 221 7.45 0.37 7.88
C LEU A 221 8.96 0.56 7.90
N PHE A 222 9.52 0.87 9.07
CA PHE A 222 10.97 0.97 9.25
C PHE A 222 11.65 -0.37 8.95
N LEU A 223 11.12 -1.47 9.47
CA LEU A 223 11.64 -2.82 9.20
C LEU A 223 11.54 -3.16 7.70
N VAL A 224 10.40 -2.91 7.07
CA VAL A 224 10.24 -3.09 5.62
C VAL A 224 11.31 -2.29 4.86
N PHE A 225 11.53 -1.03 5.21
CA PHE A 225 12.57 -0.22 4.55
C PHE A 225 13.97 -0.81 4.75
N VAL A 226 14.36 -1.17 5.97
CA VAL A 226 15.70 -1.72 6.26
C VAL A 226 15.96 -3.01 5.48
N PHE A 227 15.01 -3.95 5.46
CA PHE A 227 15.21 -5.26 4.83
C PHE A 227 15.05 -5.21 3.30
N PHE A 228 14.16 -4.35 2.78
CA PHE A 228 13.80 -4.36 1.36
C PHE A 228 14.31 -3.16 0.56
N ARG A 229 15.09 -2.25 1.15
CA ARG A 229 15.64 -1.06 0.46
C ARG A 229 16.33 -1.38 -0.88
N LYS A 230 17.03 -2.52 -0.97
CA LYS A 230 17.71 -2.95 -2.19
C LYS A 230 16.72 -3.22 -3.34
N TYR A 231 15.56 -3.78 -3.04
CA TYR A 231 14.53 -4.06 -4.03
C TYR A 231 13.82 -2.78 -4.46
N ILE A 232 13.51 -1.90 -3.52
CA ILE A 232 12.90 -0.59 -3.80
C ILE A 232 13.79 0.21 -4.74
N MET A 233 15.09 0.31 -4.45
CA MET A 233 16.06 1.03 -5.27
C MET A 233 16.23 0.41 -6.67
N LYS A 234 16.32 -0.91 -6.80
CA LYS A 234 16.46 -1.59 -8.08
C LYS A 234 15.22 -1.49 -8.98
N GLY A 235 14.03 -1.50 -8.39
CA GLY A 235 12.78 -1.40 -9.15
C GLY A 235 12.56 -0.01 -9.76
N VAL A 236 12.98 1.04 -9.05
CA VAL A 236 12.82 2.43 -9.50
C VAL A 236 13.95 2.83 -10.47
N SER A 237 15.19 2.39 -10.23
CA SER A 237 16.34 2.81 -11.05
C SER A 237 16.39 2.17 -12.45
N ARG A 238 15.84 0.96 -12.63
CA ARG A 238 15.79 0.31 -13.95
C ARG A 238 14.86 0.98 -14.96
N SER A 239 13.95 1.82 -14.53
CA SER A 239 13.06 2.57 -15.43
C SER A 239 13.66 3.91 -15.90
N GLY A 240 14.78 4.36 -15.33
CA GLY A 240 15.31 5.72 -15.52
C GLY A 240 16.66 5.85 -16.23
N ILE A 241 17.37 4.77 -16.55
CA ILE A 241 18.70 4.88 -17.18
C ILE A 241 18.71 4.14 -18.52
N LYS A 242 18.41 4.90 -19.59
CA LYS A 242 19.05 4.72 -20.89
C LYS A 242 20.12 5.79 -20.97
N GLY A 243 21.34 5.43 -20.61
CA GLY A 243 22.57 6.07 -21.02
C GLY A 243 23.30 5.09 -21.92
#